data_ce416b9148c23c3663a73a4b22fd084b
#
_entry.id   ce416b9148c23c3663a73a4b22fd084b
#
_cell.length_a   1.000
_cell.length_b   1.000
_cell.length_c   1.000
_cell.angle_alpha   90.00
_cell.angle_beta   90.00
_cell.angle_gamma   90.00
#
_symmetry.space_group_name_H-M   'P 1'
#
loop_
_entity.id
_entity.type
_entity.pdbx_description
1 polymer ?
#
loop_
_entity_poly.entity_id
_entity_poly.type
_entity_poly.pdbx_seq_one_letter_code
_entity_poly.pdbx_strand_id
1 'polypeptide(L)'
;MKFFGTGLNGFLLSNIGIEAVSQFDADILLAFGCPASEEPCRLAESILTTSDMIRLAIITKKKLVFASSQGAKYLTTPYEIQKRALEDCIQTLVPSACILRIPRVYDRSRSTGLIQKLKESKVPEKDMLNKTEFITLEQFKEWFFNSITKEGIVEYTGPMYKMTLKDIKQFFKL
;
A
#
# COMPACT_ATOMS: atom_id res chain seq x y z
N MET A 1 -7.37 1.60 -18.64
CA MET A 1 -6.03 1.99 -18.12
C MET A 1 -5.19 0.73 -17.99
N LYS A 2 -4.01 0.77 -18.53
CA LYS A 2 -3.02 -0.32 -18.52
C LYS A 2 -1.90 0.02 -17.55
N PHE A 3 -1.41 -0.96 -16.81
CA PHE A 3 -0.47 -0.75 -15.71
C PHE A 3 0.81 -1.55 -15.89
N PHE A 4 1.93 -0.96 -15.50
CA PHE A 4 3.21 -1.64 -15.32
C PHE A 4 3.80 -1.26 -13.97
N GLY A 5 4.48 -2.18 -13.31
CA GLY A 5 5.17 -1.79 -12.08
C GLY A 5 5.49 -2.94 -11.15
N THR A 6 5.77 -2.57 -9.91
CA THR A 6 6.15 -3.47 -8.82
C THR A 6 4.97 -3.79 -7.92
N GLY A 7 5.00 -4.96 -7.27
CA GLY A 7 3.93 -5.38 -6.36
C GLY A 7 2.65 -5.85 -7.04
N LEU A 8 2.63 -6.06 -8.37
CA LEU A 8 1.47 -6.53 -9.13
C LEU A 8 0.91 -7.85 -8.61
N ASN A 9 1.79 -8.77 -8.18
CA ASN A 9 1.42 -10.04 -7.57
C ASN A 9 1.18 -9.94 -6.05
N GLY A 10 1.30 -8.74 -5.48
CA GLY A 10 1.03 -8.51 -4.07
C GLY A 10 -0.46 -8.48 -3.77
N PHE A 11 -0.80 -8.71 -2.48
CA PHE A 11 -2.20 -8.81 -2.01
C PHE A 11 -3.12 -7.70 -2.54
N LEU A 12 -2.69 -6.44 -2.53
CA LEU A 12 -3.57 -5.34 -2.94
C LEU A 12 -3.86 -5.39 -4.44
N LEU A 13 -2.83 -5.38 -5.28
CA LEU A 13 -3.00 -5.22 -6.72
C LEU A 13 -3.55 -6.48 -7.40
N SER A 14 -3.18 -7.68 -6.94
CA SER A 14 -3.69 -8.93 -7.50
C SER A 14 -5.20 -9.12 -7.30
N ASN A 15 -5.79 -8.42 -6.32
CA ASN A 15 -7.21 -8.58 -5.98
C ASN A 15 -8.12 -7.44 -6.49
N ILE A 16 -7.59 -6.41 -7.15
CA ILE A 16 -8.41 -5.30 -7.64
C ILE A 16 -8.65 -5.30 -9.15
N GLY A 17 -8.15 -6.31 -9.86
CA GLY A 17 -8.45 -6.52 -11.28
C GLY A 17 -7.81 -5.51 -12.22
N ILE A 18 -6.52 -5.21 -12.02
CA ILE A 18 -5.75 -4.37 -12.93
C ILE A 18 -5.22 -5.17 -14.11
N GLU A 19 -5.17 -4.56 -15.29
CA GLU A 19 -4.53 -5.12 -16.48
C GLU A 19 -3.04 -4.79 -16.46
N ALA A 20 -2.20 -5.80 -16.23
CA ALA A 20 -0.75 -5.66 -16.26
C ALA A 20 -0.22 -5.84 -17.69
N VAL A 21 0.61 -4.91 -18.14
CA VAL A 21 1.20 -4.90 -19.49
C VAL A 21 2.70 -4.62 -19.44
N SER A 22 3.37 -4.57 -20.60
CA SER A 22 4.78 -4.13 -20.69
C SER A 22 4.93 -2.65 -20.29
N GLN A 23 6.14 -2.26 -19.91
CA GLN A 23 6.42 -0.86 -19.56
C GLN A 23 6.15 0.12 -20.73
N PHE A 24 6.22 -0.35 -21.98
CA PHE A 24 5.99 0.48 -23.17
C PHE A 24 4.50 0.73 -23.40
N ASP A 25 3.65 -0.27 -23.11
CA ASP A 25 2.22 -0.23 -23.36
C ASP A 25 1.41 0.33 -22.18
N ALA A 26 2.04 0.52 -21.03
CA ALA A 26 1.38 1.02 -19.84
C ALA A 26 1.02 2.50 -19.95
N ASP A 27 -0.14 2.86 -19.42
CA ASP A 27 -0.55 4.26 -19.20
C ASP A 27 -0.02 4.78 -17.85
N ILE A 28 0.05 3.90 -16.87
CA ILE A 28 0.38 4.20 -15.47
C ILE A 28 1.46 3.25 -14.96
N LEU A 29 2.43 3.81 -14.24
CA LEU A 29 3.47 3.08 -13.54
C LEU A 29 3.11 2.95 -12.06
N LEU A 30 3.19 1.73 -11.50
CA LEU A 30 2.84 1.41 -10.12
C LEU A 30 4.09 1.04 -9.31
N ALA A 31 4.37 1.78 -8.25
CA ALA A 31 5.43 1.48 -7.28
C ALA A 31 4.80 0.95 -5.97
N PHE A 32 4.41 -0.31 -5.97
CA PHE A 32 3.73 -1.02 -4.86
C PHE A 32 4.59 -2.13 -4.23
N GLY A 33 5.80 -2.34 -4.70
CA GLY A 33 6.69 -3.42 -4.27
C GLY A 33 7.40 -3.21 -2.93
N CYS A 34 6.83 -2.41 -2.03
CA CYS A 34 7.40 -2.11 -0.72
C CYS A 34 6.63 -2.84 0.38
N PRO A 35 7.07 -4.04 0.82
CA PRO A 35 6.43 -4.72 1.93
C PRO A 35 6.59 -3.90 3.24
N ALA A 36 5.59 -4.00 4.12
CA ALA A 36 5.68 -3.45 5.46
C ALA A 36 6.64 -4.32 6.29
N SER A 37 7.92 -3.98 6.26
CA SER A 37 9.00 -4.66 6.98
C SER A 37 9.94 -3.64 7.60
N GLU A 38 10.52 -3.98 8.74
CA GLU A 38 11.56 -3.20 9.39
C GLU A 38 12.95 -3.82 9.19
N GLU A 39 13.04 -4.94 8.48
CA GLU A 39 14.30 -5.59 8.13
C GLU A 39 15.12 -4.71 7.19
N PRO A 40 16.40 -4.40 7.52
CA PRO A 40 17.21 -3.48 6.71
C PRO A 40 17.35 -3.88 5.24
N CYS A 41 17.49 -5.17 4.96
CA CYS A 41 17.57 -5.66 3.57
C CYS A 41 16.29 -5.40 2.78
N ARG A 42 15.13 -5.57 3.39
CA ARG A 42 13.83 -5.29 2.77
C ARG A 42 13.60 -3.81 2.56
N LEU A 43 14.06 -2.98 3.50
CA LEU A 43 13.99 -1.52 3.37
C LEU A 43 14.88 -1.06 2.20
N ALA A 44 16.10 -1.58 2.10
CA ALA A 44 17.02 -1.27 1.00
C ALA A 44 16.45 -1.71 -0.38
N GLU A 45 15.95 -2.94 -0.48
CA GLU A 45 15.30 -3.44 -1.70
C GLU A 45 14.13 -2.55 -2.14
N SER A 46 13.32 -2.12 -1.18
CA SER A 46 12.18 -1.22 -1.40
C SER A 46 12.62 0.15 -1.95
N ILE A 47 13.73 0.72 -1.45
CA ILE A 47 14.29 1.98 -1.95
C ILE A 47 14.76 1.81 -3.41
N LEU A 48 15.54 0.77 -3.70
CA LEU A 48 16.06 0.51 -5.04
C LEU A 48 14.91 0.32 -6.04
N THR A 49 13.95 -0.53 -5.71
CA THR A 49 12.79 -0.81 -6.58
C THR A 49 11.96 0.46 -6.84
N THR A 50 11.76 1.30 -5.82
CA THR A 50 11.03 2.57 -5.99
C THR A 50 11.84 3.55 -6.83
N SER A 51 13.15 3.63 -6.64
CA SER A 51 14.04 4.50 -7.42
C SER A 51 14.03 4.14 -8.91
N ASP A 52 13.99 2.86 -9.25
CA ASP A 52 13.85 2.41 -10.65
C ASP A 52 12.52 2.87 -11.26
N MET A 53 11.42 2.80 -10.50
CA MET A 53 10.12 3.28 -10.96
C MET A 53 10.07 4.80 -11.14
N ILE A 54 10.72 5.57 -10.26
CA ILE A 54 10.89 7.03 -10.38
C ILE A 54 11.67 7.33 -11.66
N ARG A 55 12.81 6.67 -11.88
CA ARG A 55 13.63 6.84 -13.08
C ARG A 55 12.84 6.54 -14.35
N LEU A 56 12.08 5.44 -14.34
CA LEU A 56 11.23 5.06 -15.47
C LEU A 56 10.16 6.13 -15.74
N ALA A 57 9.52 6.66 -14.70
CA ALA A 57 8.52 7.72 -14.82
C ALA A 57 9.10 8.99 -15.46
N ILE A 58 10.31 9.40 -15.06
CA ILE A 58 11.00 10.56 -15.61
C ILE A 58 11.30 10.36 -17.10
N ILE A 59 11.88 9.20 -17.46
CA ILE A 59 12.29 8.91 -18.85
C ILE A 59 11.07 8.78 -19.76
N THR A 60 10.01 8.09 -19.32
CA THR A 60 8.84 7.81 -20.15
C THR A 60 7.76 8.88 -20.09
N LYS A 61 7.88 9.83 -19.15
CA LYS A 61 6.86 10.85 -18.82
C LYS A 61 5.49 10.26 -18.49
N LYS A 62 5.46 9.02 -18.01
CA LYS A 62 4.23 8.34 -17.61
C LYS A 62 3.85 8.69 -16.17
N LYS A 63 2.57 8.62 -15.88
CA LYS A 63 2.02 8.82 -14.53
C LYS A 63 2.60 7.78 -13.56
N LEU A 64 3.18 8.23 -12.45
CA LEU A 64 3.63 7.36 -11.36
C LEU A 64 2.57 7.35 -10.25
N VAL A 65 2.22 6.16 -9.78
CA VAL A 65 1.40 5.96 -8.59
C VAL A 65 2.22 5.20 -7.55
N PHE A 66 2.48 5.81 -6.42
CA PHE A 66 3.29 5.24 -5.34
C PHE A 66 2.43 4.83 -4.15
N ALA A 67 2.62 3.59 -3.68
CA ALA A 67 2.00 3.09 -2.46
C ALA A 67 2.80 3.53 -1.24
N SER A 68 2.35 4.58 -0.60
CA SER A 68 2.80 4.99 0.73
C SER A 68 1.91 4.41 1.82
N SER A 69 2.07 4.84 3.04
CA SER A 69 1.32 4.40 4.22
C SER A 69 0.80 5.60 5.01
N GLN A 70 -0.35 5.47 5.64
CA GLN A 70 -0.80 6.46 6.62
C GLN A 70 0.22 6.67 7.75
N GLY A 71 1.02 5.65 8.08
CA GLY A 71 2.10 5.73 9.06
C GLY A 71 3.20 6.73 8.72
N ALA A 72 3.39 7.06 7.42
CA ALA A 72 4.37 8.06 6.99
C ALA A 72 4.16 9.47 7.60
N LYS A 73 3.02 9.72 8.23
CA LYS A 73 2.75 10.94 8.99
C LYS A 73 3.44 10.97 10.36
N TYR A 74 3.62 9.79 10.97
CA TYR A 74 3.99 9.69 12.39
C TYR A 74 5.50 9.49 12.59
N LEU A 75 6.21 8.92 11.63
CA LEU A 75 7.67 8.74 11.63
C LEU A 75 8.19 7.95 12.84
N THR A 76 7.39 6.99 13.33
CA THR A 76 7.70 6.25 14.56
C THR A 76 8.53 4.98 14.32
N THR A 77 8.50 4.47 13.10
CA THR A 77 9.22 3.24 12.72
C THR A 77 10.15 3.49 11.52
N PRO A 78 11.20 2.68 11.33
CA PRO A 78 12.07 2.74 10.15
C PRO A 78 11.30 2.66 8.83
N TYR A 79 10.25 1.83 8.78
CA TYR A 79 9.36 1.72 7.63
C TYR A 79 8.62 3.04 7.33
N GLU A 80 8.09 3.70 8.34
CA GLU A 80 7.35 4.97 8.19
C GLU A 80 8.28 6.11 7.76
N ILE A 81 9.49 6.18 8.35
CA ILE A 81 10.52 7.14 7.97
C ILE A 81 10.92 6.94 6.51
N GLN A 82 11.15 5.69 6.08
CA GLN A 82 11.46 5.38 4.70
C GLN A 82 10.33 5.79 3.73
N LYS A 83 9.06 5.49 4.08
CA LYS A 83 7.92 5.88 3.24
C LYS A 83 7.88 7.39 3.07
N ARG A 84 8.09 8.16 4.13
CA ARG A 84 8.12 9.62 4.09
C ARG A 84 9.27 10.14 3.21
N ALA A 85 10.47 9.61 3.37
CA ALA A 85 11.61 10.01 2.55
C ALA A 85 11.36 9.75 1.04
N LEU A 86 10.72 8.62 0.72
CA LEU A 86 10.32 8.32 -0.67
C LEU A 86 9.22 9.24 -1.17
N GLU A 87 8.25 9.63 -0.35
CA GLU A 87 7.23 10.65 -0.71
C GLU A 87 7.90 11.97 -1.09
N ASP A 88 8.82 12.47 -0.26
CA ASP A 88 9.50 13.74 -0.47
C ASP A 88 10.36 13.70 -1.75
N CYS A 89 11.06 12.57 -1.99
CA CYS A 89 11.82 12.33 -3.21
C CYS A 89 10.92 12.32 -4.46
N ILE A 90 9.80 11.61 -4.42
CA ILE A 90 8.85 11.52 -5.53
C ILE A 90 8.23 12.89 -5.83
N GLN A 91 7.79 13.63 -4.80
CA GLN A 91 7.21 14.97 -5.00
C GLN A 91 8.20 15.93 -5.67
N THR A 92 9.49 15.80 -5.35
CA THR A 92 10.54 16.63 -5.94
C THR A 92 10.84 16.25 -7.39
N LEU A 93 10.97 14.95 -7.68
CA LEU A 93 11.45 14.44 -8.98
C LEU A 93 10.33 14.19 -9.98
N VAL A 94 9.12 13.86 -9.53
CA VAL A 94 7.94 13.57 -10.35
C VAL A 94 6.72 14.29 -9.75
N PRO A 95 6.63 15.62 -9.85
CA PRO A 95 5.56 16.41 -9.18
C PRO A 95 4.13 15.98 -9.56
N SER A 96 3.94 15.42 -10.76
CA SER A 96 2.65 14.88 -11.23
C SER A 96 2.31 13.50 -10.67
N ALA A 97 3.18 12.89 -9.87
CA ALA A 97 2.92 11.58 -9.28
C ALA A 97 1.71 11.61 -8.32
N CYS A 98 1.03 10.46 -8.22
CA CYS A 98 0.03 10.22 -7.19
C CYS A 98 0.66 9.40 -6.06
N ILE A 99 0.66 9.91 -4.86
CA ILE A 99 1.18 9.26 -3.66
C ILE A 99 0.01 8.83 -2.79
N LEU A 100 -0.28 7.54 -2.75
CA LEU A 100 -1.38 6.98 -1.98
C LEU A 100 -0.94 6.63 -0.56
N ARG A 101 -1.35 7.39 0.45
CA ARG A 101 -1.19 7.01 1.86
C ARG A 101 -2.26 5.99 2.24
N ILE A 102 -1.94 4.72 1.99
CA ILE A 102 -2.86 3.61 2.15
C ILE A 102 -3.06 3.31 3.64
N PRO A 103 -4.31 3.25 4.12
CA PRO A 103 -4.60 2.74 5.46
C PRO A 103 -4.36 1.24 5.55
N ARG A 104 -4.55 0.65 6.73
CA ARG A 104 -4.55 -0.81 6.85
C ARG A 104 -5.71 -1.38 6.04
N VAL A 105 -5.40 -2.31 5.15
CA VAL A 105 -6.40 -3.02 4.34
C VAL A 105 -6.51 -4.44 4.83
N TYR A 106 -7.71 -4.84 5.26
CA TYR A 106 -7.99 -6.19 5.71
C TYR A 106 -9.00 -6.87 4.80
N ASP A 107 -8.76 -8.15 4.57
CA ASP A 107 -9.65 -9.03 3.84
C ASP A 107 -9.46 -10.47 4.30
N ARG A 108 -10.53 -11.27 4.21
CA ARG A 108 -10.50 -12.68 4.61
C ARG A 108 -9.49 -13.50 3.77
N SER A 109 -9.30 -13.17 2.50
CA SER A 109 -8.39 -13.91 1.60
C SER A 109 -6.91 -13.69 1.95
N ARG A 110 -6.58 -12.65 2.75
CA ARG A 110 -5.20 -12.32 3.05
C ARG A 110 -4.47 -13.46 3.76
N SER A 111 -3.33 -13.88 3.19
CA SER A 111 -2.49 -14.98 3.68
C SER A 111 -1.26 -14.50 4.46
N THR A 112 -1.17 -13.22 4.79
CA THR A 112 -0.04 -12.63 5.51
C THR A 112 -0.48 -11.61 6.56
N GLY A 113 0.43 -11.26 7.46
CA GLY A 113 0.21 -10.20 8.45
C GLY A 113 -0.80 -10.58 9.53
N LEU A 114 -1.54 -9.59 10.04
CA LEU A 114 -2.44 -9.76 11.18
C LEU A 114 -3.58 -10.74 10.89
N ILE A 115 -4.20 -10.67 9.71
CA ILE A 115 -5.32 -11.57 9.34
C ILE A 115 -4.86 -13.04 9.37
N GLN A 116 -3.67 -13.34 8.84
CA GLN A 116 -3.12 -14.69 8.91
C GLN A 116 -2.84 -15.13 10.36
N LYS A 117 -2.28 -14.24 11.18
CA LYS A 117 -2.05 -14.54 12.61
C LYS A 117 -3.35 -14.81 13.36
N LEU A 118 -4.43 -14.09 13.04
CA LEU A 118 -5.76 -14.33 13.62
C LEU A 118 -6.34 -15.69 13.19
N LYS A 119 -6.21 -16.06 11.91
CA LYS A 119 -6.62 -17.39 11.41
C LYS A 119 -5.89 -18.52 12.14
N GLU A 120 -4.60 -18.36 12.33
CA GLU A 120 -3.73 -19.36 12.96
C GLU A 120 -3.77 -19.32 14.49
N SER A 121 -4.61 -18.45 15.07
CA SER A 121 -4.69 -18.22 16.53
C SER A 121 -3.32 -17.88 17.18
N LYS A 122 -2.45 -17.20 16.43
CA LYS A 122 -1.11 -16.78 16.85
C LYS A 122 -1.07 -15.40 17.52
N VAL A 123 -2.21 -14.76 17.70
CA VAL A 123 -2.32 -13.47 18.42
C VAL A 123 -2.49 -13.77 19.89
N PRO A 124 -1.63 -13.25 20.79
CA PRO A 124 -1.77 -13.43 22.22
C PRO A 124 -3.11 -12.92 22.73
N GLU A 125 -3.70 -13.62 23.70
CA GLU A 125 -5.03 -13.29 24.23
C GLU A 125 -5.10 -11.86 24.79
N LYS A 126 -4.04 -11.41 25.46
CA LYS A 126 -3.91 -10.03 25.98
C LYS A 126 -4.03 -8.95 24.88
N ASP A 127 -3.69 -9.28 23.64
CA ASP A 127 -3.73 -8.35 22.52
C ASP A 127 -5.08 -8.36 21.78
N MET A 128 -5.94 -9.35 22.07
CA MET A 128 -7.22 -9.50 21.36
C MET A 128 -8.19 -8.32 21.59
N LEU A 129 -8.00 -7.55 22.67
CA LEU A 129 -8.78 -6.34 22.95
C LEU A 129 -8.19 -5.06 22.35
N ASN A 130 -7.00 -5.13 21.74
CA ASN A 130 -6.39 -4.00 21.07
C ASN A 130 -7.25 -3.57 19.88
N LYS A 131 -7.55 -2.28 19.80
CA LYS A 131 -8.32 -1.69 18.70
C LYS A 131 -7.40 -1.35 17.53
N THR A 132 -7.89 -1.57 16.33
CA THR A 132 -7.21 -1.14 15.10
C THR A 132 -8.22 -0.53 14.13
N GLU A 133 -7.73 0.39 13.32
CA GLU A 133 -8.51 1.02 12.25
C GLU A 133 -8.07 0.42 10.90
N PHE A 134 -9.04 0.13 10.04
CA PHE A 134 -8.79 -0.48 8.74
C PHE A 134 -9.92 -0.18 7.74
N ILE A 135 -9.65 -0.45 6.48
CA ILE A 135 -10.65 -0.50 5.41
C ILE A 135 -10.70 -1.91 4.82
N THR A 136 -11.80 -2.25 4.17
CA THR A 136 -11.91 -3.51 3.42
C THR A 136 -11.20 -3.41 2.07
N LEU A 137 -11.03 -4.56 1.41
CA LEU A 137 -10.45 -4.60 0.07
C LEU A 137 -11.33 -3.89 -0.97
N GLU A 138 -12.67 -4.01 -0.86
CA GLU A 138 -13.61 -3.29 -1.71
C GLU A 138 -13.46 -1.77 -1.56
N GLN A 139 -13.42 -1.26 -0.33
CA GLN A 139 -13.20 0.16 -0.07
C GLN A 139 -11.86 0.64 -0.63
N PHE A 140 -10.81 -0.18 -0.50
CA PHE A 140 -9.50 0.10 -1.11
C PHE A 140 -9.60 0.17 -2.63
N LYS A 141 -10.26 -0.80 -3.27
CA LYS A 141 -10.42 -0.86 -4.73
C LYS A 141 -11.13 0.38 -5.26
N GLU A 142 -12.25 0.74 -4.67
CA GLU A 142 -13.01 1.93 -5.07
C GLU A 142 -12.16 3.20 -4.90
N TRP A 143 -11.55 3.39 -3.74
CA TRP A 143 -10.70 4.54 -3.47
C TRP A 143 -9.48 4.60 -4.40
N PHE A 144 -8.85 3.47 -4.68
CA PHE A 144 -7.70 3.38 -5.58
C PHE A 144 -8.05 3.96 -6.95
N PHE A 145 -9.08 3.44 -7.60
CA PHE A 145 -9.46 3.90 -8.94
C PHE A 145 -9.91 5.37 -8.98
N ASN A 146 -10.52 5.88 -7.92
CA ASN A 146 -10.90 7.28 -7.79
C ASN A 146 -9.71 8.21 -7.46
N SER A 147 -8.55 7.66 -7.13
CA SER A 147 -7.39 8.43 -6.64
C SER A 147 -6.22 8.45 -7.61
N ILE A 148 -6.00 7.42 -8.41
CA ILE A 148 -4.80 7.25 -9.23
C ILE A 148 -4.60 8.33 -10.30
N THR A 149 -5.63 9.07 -10.66
CA THR A 149 -5.55 10.20 -11.59
C THR A 149 -5.17 11.52 -10.93
N LYS A 150 -5.25 11.60 -9.60
CA LYS A 150 -4.90 12.79 -8.81
C LYS A 150 -3.38 12.96 -8.75
N GLU A 151 -2.94 14.15 -8.34
CA GLU A 151 -1.54 14.51 -8.13
C GLU A 151 -1.26 14.76 -6.65
N GLY A 152 0.01 14.60 -6.26
CA GLY A 152 0.45 14.80 -4.89
C GLY A 152 0.01 13.69 -3.93
N ILE A 153 -0.02 14.02 -2.64
CA ILE A 153 -0.39 13.08 -1.58
C ILE A 153 -1.91 12.96 -1.50
N VAL A 154 -2.41 11.75 -1.65
CA VAL A 154 -3.84 11.41 -1.55
C VAL A 154 -4.04 10.48 -0.35
N GLU A 155 -4.85 10.94 0.59
CA GLU A 155 -5.21 10.19 1.79
C GLU A 155 -6.62 9.62 1.66
N TYR A 156 -6.85 8.47 2.29
CA TYR A 156 -8.18 7.92 2.42
C TYR A 156 -8.99 8.77 3.43
N THR A 157 -10.10 9.31 2.99
CA THR A 157 -11.01 10.15 3.80
C THR A 157 -12.38 9.51 4.04
N GLY A 158 -12.59 8.31 3.52
CA GLY A 158 -13.84 7.57 3.71
C GLY A 158 -13.95 6.94 5.11
N PRO A 159 -15.08 6.28 5.39
CA PRO A 159 -15.31 5.62 6.67
C PRO A 159 -14.35 4.45 6.87
N MET A 160 -13.75 4.38 8.06
CA MET A 160 -12.88 3.29 8.49
C MET A 160 -13.57 2.46 9.57
N TYR A 161 -13.37 1.16 9.53
CA TYR A 161 -13.76 0.29 10.63
C TYR A 161 -12.78 0.47 11.79
N LYS A 162 -13.32 0.56 13.02
CA LYS A 162 -12.54 0.60 14.25
C LYS A 162 -13.01 -0.54 15.16
N MET A 163 -12.24 -1.61 15.21
CA MET A 163 -12.63 -2.84 15.89
C MET A 163 -11.50 -3.39 16.74
N THR A 164 -11.86 -4.18 17.77
CA THR A 164 -10.88 -5.02 18.47
C THR A 164 -10.45 -6.18 17.59
N LEU A 165 -9.30 -6.79 17.86
CA LEU A 165 -8.85 -7.96 17.11
C LEU A 165 -9.81 -9.14 17.24
N LYS A 166 -10.48 -9.24 18.40
CA LYS A 166 -11.54 -10.23 18.65
C LYS A 166 -12.73 -10.01 17.70
N ASP A 167 -13.18 -8.77 17.57
CA ASP A 167 -14.30 -8.44 16.69
C ASP A 167 -13.94 -8.62 15.21
N ILE A 168 -12.68 -8.33 14.81
CA ILE A 168 -12.18 -8.57 13.47
C ILE A 168 -12.21 -10.07 13.14
N LYS A 169 -11.79 -10.93 14.09
CA LYS A 169 -11.86 -12.38 13.90
C LYS A 169 -13.30 -12.83 13.63
N GLN A 170 -14.27 -12.29 14.36
CA GLN A 170 -15.69 -12.57 14.15
C GLN A 170 -16.22 -11.98 12.84
N PHE A 171 -15.89 -10.71 12.54
CA PHE A 171 -16.33 -10.00 11.33
C PHE A 171 -15.93 -10.73 10.05
N PHE A 172 -14.70 -11.22 9.97
CA PHE A 172 -14.20 -11.98 8.81
C PHE A 172 -14.47 -13.49 8.92
N LYS A 173 -15.10 -13.98 9.98
CA LYS A 173 -15.34 -15.41 10.23
C LYS A 173 -14.06 -16.25 10.12
N LEU A 174 -13.01 -15.83 10.83
CA LEU A 174 -11.66 -16.43 10.82
C LEU A 174 -11.53 -17.55 11.85
#